data_4857aab09a974c3e6e3f884d19b5e51a
#
_entry.id   4857aab09a974c3e6e3f884d19b5e51a
#
_cell.length_a   1.000
_cell.length_b   1.000
_cell.length_c   1.000
_cell.angle_alpha   90.00
_cell.angle_beta   90.00
_cell.angle_gamma   90.00
#
_symmetry.space_group_name_H-M   'P 1'
#
loop_
_entity.id
_entity.type
_entity.pdbx_description
1 polymer ?
#
loop_
_entity_poly.entity_id
_entity_poly.type
_entity_poly.pdbx_seq_one_letter_code
_entity_poly.pdbx_strand_id
1 'polypeptide(L)'
;ERSPAIVSSVRNNMEPLHCTSCGKAMLACMPDSFVKEYLSMPMEKFTEYTITDPVELSKEIAKIRERGYSRDQMEYSVGISCVAVPIVVHGNLQGVISISAPSPRMEDARVMQFVEILRQHVRQIESDLSK
;
A
#
# COMPACT_ATOMS: atom_id res chain seq x y z
N GLU A 1 8.68 -24.08 -13.25
CA GLU A 1 9.28 -23.78 -12.02
C GLU A 1 8.77 -22.51 -11.37
N ARG A 2 8.37 -22.60 -10.15
CA ARG A 2 7.70 -21.53 -9.48
C ARG A 2 8.61 -20.89 -8.44
N SER A 3 8.93 -19.63 -8.61
CA SER A 3 9.59 -18.91 -7.54
C SER A 3 8.69 -18.92 -6.33
N PRO A 4 9.25 -19.09 -5.17
CA PRO A 4 8.45 -18.92 -3.97
C PRO A 4 7.89 -17.51 -3.96
N ALA A 5 6.60 -17.41 -4.08
CA ALA A 5 5.95 -16.15 -3.81
C ALA A 5 6.11 -15.92 -2.32
N ILE A 6 6.51 -14.72 -1.98
CA ILE A 6 6.54 -14.37 -0.59
C ILE A 6 5.12 -14.09 -0.21
N VAL A 7 4.53 -15.07 0.44
CA VAL A 7 3.20 -14.87 0.95
C VAL A 7 3.37 -14.23 2.31
N SER A 8 3.06 -12.98 2.34
CA SER A 8 2.94 -12.30 3.60
C SER A 8 1.64 -12.78 4.22
N SER A 9 1.74 -13.58 5.24
CA SER A 9 0.55 -13.98 5.96
C SER A 9 -0.05 -12.76 6.64
N VAL A 10 -1.34 -12.84 6.89
CA VAL A 10 -2.01 -11.85 7.71
C VAL A 10 -1.30 -11.83 9.05
N ARG A 11 -0.85 -10.68 9.43
CA ARG A 11 -0.16 -10.53 10.69
C ARG A 11 -0.86 -9.53 11.56
N ASN A 12 -0.89 -9.81 12.82
CA ASN A 12 -1.33 -8.83 13.80
C ASN A 12 -0.20 -7.90 14.18
N ASN A 13 0.85 -7.87 13.38
CA ASN A 13 1.98 -7.00 13.60
C ASN A 13 1.65 -5.61 13.10
N MET A 14 2.07 -4.62 13.86
CA MET A 14 1.97 -3.23 13.43
C MET A 14 3.13 -2.96 12.48
N GLU A 15 2.90 -3.15 11.20
CA GLU A 15 3.89 -2.76 10.21
C GLU A 15 3.87 -1.26 10.03
N PRO A 16 5.03 -0.66 9.67
CA PRO A 16 5.07 0.80 9.48
C PRO A 16 4.14 1.24 8.37
N LEU A 17 3.47 2.38 8.58
CA LEU A 17 2.52 2.88 7.59
C LEU A 17 3.20 3.66 6.47
N HIS A 18 4.40 4.17 6.68
CA HIS A 18 5.03 5.07 5.71
C HIS A 18 5.83 4.34 4.63
N CYS A 19 6.09 3.06 4.77
CA CYS A 19 7.00 2.36 3.87
C CYS A 19 6.47 1.01 3.40
N THR A 20 5.21 0.71 3.63
CA THR A 20 4.57 -0.49 3.09
C THR A 20 3.43 -0.06 2.17
N SER A 21 3.11 -0.88 1.17
CA SER A 21 2.03 -0.55 0.26
C SER A 21 0.69 -0.51 1.00
N CYS A 22 0.46 -1.47 1.89
CA CYS A 22 -0.76 -1.50 2.69
C CYS A 22 -0.83 -0.30 3.61
N GLY A 23 0.28 0.05 4.27
CA GLY A 23 0.31 1.18 5.18
C GLY A 23 0.05 2.50 4.48
N LYS A 24 0.69 2.72 3.34
CA LYS A 24 0.47 3.96 2.58
C LYS A 24 -0.95 4.03 2.04
N ALA A 25 -1.52 2.89 1.60
CA ALA A 25 -2.91 2.87 1.15
C ALA A 25 -3.85 3.20 2.30
N MET A 26 -3.57 2.70 3.50
CA MET A 26 -4.37 3.03 4.68
C MET A 26 -4.28 4.51 5.01
N LEU A 27 -3.08 5.08 4.99
CA LEU A 27 -2.91 6.51 5.26
C LEU A 27 -3.73 7.35 4.28
N ALA A 28 -3.78 6.93 3.02
CA ALA A 28 -4.53 7.66 2.00
C ALA A 28 -6.03 7.66 2.29
N CYS A 29 -6.53 6.66 3.02
CA CYS A 29 -7.94 6.55 3.36
C CYS A 29 -8.28 7.19 4.70
N MET A 30 -7.29 7.67 5.44
CA MET A 30 -7.50 8.26 6.76
C MET A 30 -7.77 9.75 6.64
N PRO A 31 -8.43 10.34 7.65
CA PRO A 31 -8.65 11.79 7.66
C PRO A 31 -7.34 12.57 7.68
N ASP A 32 -7.37 13.78 7.15
CA ASP A 32 -6.18 14.63 7.11
C ASP A 32 -5.58 14.85 8.51
N SER A 33 -6.42 14.92 9.54
CA SER A 33 -5.93 15.08 10.91
C SER A 33 -5.06 13.91 11.34
N PHE A 34 -5.46 12.69 10.98
CA PHE A 34 -4.66 11.50 11.28
C PHE A 34 -3.34 11.52 10.52
N VAL A 35 -3.39 11.83 9.23
CA VAL A 35 -2.20 11.89 8.39
C VAL A 35 -1.22 12.93 8.92
N LYS A 36 -1.74 14.10 9.29
CA LYS A 36 -0.90 15.18 9.83
C LYS A 36 -0.21 14.75 11.11
N GLU A 37 -0.92 14.07 11.98
CA GLU A 37 -0.34 13.57 13.22
C GLU A 37 0.74 12.52 12.93
N TYR A 38 0.48 11.60 12.01
CA TYR A 38 1.48 10.61 11.64
C TYR A 38 2.74 11.26 11.08
N LEU A 39 2.58 12.28 10.23
CA LEU A 39 3.70 12.98 9.62
C LEU A 39 4.52 13.79 10.63
N SER A 40 3.95 14.08 11.79
CA SER A 40 4.66 14.82 12.84
C SER A 40 5.57 13.92 13.68
N MET A 41 5.46 12.61 13.51
CA MET A 41 6.26 11.65 14.27
C MET A 41 7.47 11.20 13.46
N PRO A 42 8.54 10.76 14.15
CA PRO A 42 9.71 10.25 13.42
C PRO A 42 9.34 9.02 12.59
N MET A 43 9.89 8.95 11.39
CA MET A 43 9.69 7.82 10.50
C MET A 43 11.02 7.11 10.31
N GLU A 44 11.06 5.84 10.68
CA GLU A 44 12.29 5.06 10.63
C GLU A 44 12.66 4.73 9.19
N LYS A 45 13.95 4.78 8.88
CA LYS A 45 14.46 4.44 7.56
C LYS A 45 14.89 2.98 7.56
N PHE A 46 14.20 2.15 6.79
CA PHE A 46 14.47 0.71 6.72
C PHE A 46 15.39 0.35 5.57
N THR A 47 15.33 1.10 4.46
CA THR A 47 16.19 0.92 3.30
C THR A 47 16.61 2.30 2.80
N GLU A 48 17.48 2.34 1.82
CA GLU A 48 17.86 3.63 1.22
C GLU A 48 16.68 4.26 0.46
N TYR A 49 15.63 3.48 0.18
CA TYR A 49 14.48 3.97 -0.57
C TYR A 49 13.31 4.38 0.32
N THR A 50 13.41 4.21 1.62
CA THR A 50 12.33 4.57 2.53
C THR A 50 12.10 6.08 2.50
N ILE A 51 10.84 6.48 2.32
CA ILE A 51 10.46 7.89 2.40
C ILE A 51 10.37 8.26 3.88
N THR A 52 11.22 9.18 4.31
CA THR A 52 11.23 9.62 5.72
C THR A 52 10.98 11.12 5.86
N ASP A 53 10.85 11.83 4.74
CA ASP A 53 10.55 13.26 4.75
C ASP A 53 9.03 13.45 4.74
N PRO A 54 8.47 14.17 5.73
CA PRO A 54 7.01 14.37 5.79
C PRO A 54 6.42 14.99 4.54
N VAL A 55 7.13 15.93 3.91
CA VAL A 55 6.63 16.60 2.70
C VAL A 55 6.55 15.60 1.55
N GLU A 56 7.58 14.76 1.39
CA GLU A 56 7.59 13.75 0.34
C GLU A 56 6.51 12.72 0.55
N LEU A 57 6.31 12.28 1.77
CA LEU A 57 5.25 11.31 2.06
C LEU A 57 3.88 11.92 1.84
N SER A 58 3.70 13.19 2.19
CA SER A 58 2.43 13.88 1.95
C SER A 58 2.10 13.91 0.45
N LYS A 59 3.10 14.15 -0.39
CA LYS A 59 2.90 14.12 -1.85
C LYS A 59 2.54 12.71 -2.33
N GLU A 60 3.18 11.71 -1.78
CA GLU A 60 2.89 10.32 -2.14
C GLU A 60 1.45 9.95 -1.76
N ILE A 61 1.01 10.35 -0.57
CA ILE A 61 -0.35 10.10 -0.13
C ILE A 61 -1.36 10.78 -1.07
N ALA A 62 -1.08 12.01 -1.48
CA ALA A 62 -1.95 12.72 -2.42
C ALA A 62 -2.07 11.97 -3.74
N LYS A 63 -0.96 11.43 -4.25
CA LYS A 63 -0.97 10.63 -5.48
C LYS A 63 -1.79 9.35 -5.31
N ILE A 64 -1.67 8.70 -4.15
CA ILE A 64 -2.42 7.48 -3.89
C ILE A 64 -3.92 7.78 -3.85
N ARG A 65 -4.32 8.88 -3.21
CA ARG A 65 -5.72 9.29 -3.18
C ARG A 65 -6.26 9.52 -4.58
N GLU A 66 -5.43 10.07 -5.46
CA GLU A 66 -5.84 10.39 -6.82
C GLU A 66 -5.96 9.13 -7.68
N ARG A 67 -4.95 8.26 -7.62
CA ARG A 67 -4.90 7.10 -8.52
C ARG A 67 -5.57 5.84 -7.94
N GLY A 68 -5.77 5.77 -6.62
CA GLY A 68 -6.50 4.68 -5.99
C GLY A 68 -5.70 3.42 -5.66
N TYR A 69 -4.38 3.49 -5.76
CA TYR A 69 -3.51 2.37 -5.36
C TYR A 69 -2.19 2.91 -4.85
N SER A 70 -1.48 2.09 -4.08
CA SER A 70 -0.16 2.45 -3.58
C SER A 70 0.88 1.46 -4.09
N ARG A 71 2.13 1.90 -4.12
CA ARG A 71 3.29 1.06 -4.44
C ARG A 71 4.32 1.21 -3.34
N ASP A 72 4.95 0.10 -3.03
CA ASP A 72 6.14 0.07 -2.19
C ASP A 72 7.28 -0.45 -3.08
N GLN A 73 8.28 0.40 -3.35
CA GLN A 73 9.39 0.06 -4.22
C GLN A 73 10.64 -0.14 -3.36
N MET A 74 10.74 -1.29 -2.72
CA MET A 74 11.84 -1.65 -1.81
C MET A 74 11.96 -0.69 -0.63
N GLU A 75 10.85 -0.07 -0.24
CA GLU A 75 10.89 0.95 0.82
C GLU A 75 10.97 0.34 2.21
N TYR A 76 10.56 -0.92 2.35
CA TYR A 76 10.59 -1.63 3.62
C TYR A 76 11.61 -2.76 3.61
N SER A 77 11.73 -3.47 2.48
CA SER A 77 12.69 -4.58 2.34
C SER A 77 13.35 -4.51 0.97
N VAL A 78 14.66 -4.57 0.94
CA VAL A 78 15.39 -4.59 -0.31
C VAL A 78 15.02 -5.87 -1.08
N GLY A 79 14.79 -5.74 -2.37
CA GLY A 79 14.46 -6.87 -3.25
C GLY A 79 12.98 -7.17 -3.36
N ILE A 80 12.14 -6.55 -2.53
CA ILE A 80 10.70 -6.80 -2.51
C ILE A 80 9.97 -5.50 -2.85
N SER A 81 9.02 -5.59 -3.78
CA SER A 81 8.13 -4.48 -4.09
C SER A 81 6.69 -4.96 -4.01
N CYS A 82 5.80 -4.05 -3.68
CA CYS A 82 4.39 -4.37 -3.43
C CYS A 82 3.49 -3.36 -4.09
N VAL A 83 2.26 -3.77 -4.31
CA VAL A 83 1.19 -2.86 -4.76
C VAL A 83 -0.05 -3.20 -3.95
N ALA A 84 -0.82 -2.19 -3.58
CA ALA A 84 -1.99 -2.39 -2.71
C ALA A 84 -3.16 -1.53 -3.17
N VAL A 85 -4.36 -2.05 -2.93
CA VAL A 85 -5.60 -1.33 -3.20
C VAL A 85 -6.47 -1.41 -1.94
N PRO A 86 -6.96 -0.27 -1.46
CA PRO A 86 -7.82 -0.29 -0.27
C PRO A 86 -9.24 -0.74 -0.60
N ILE A 87 -9.90 -1.30 0.39
CA ILE A 87 -11.30 -1.70 0.31
C ILE A 87 -12.10 -0.70 1.13
N VAL A 88 -12.96 0.06 0.46
CA VAL A 88 -13.72 1.14 1.09
C VAL A 88 -15.21 0.90 0.82
N VAL A 89 -16.02 0.90 1.88
CA VAL A 89 -17.47 0.74 1.78
C VAL A 89 -18.13 1.88 2.51
N HIS A 90 -18.99 2.61 1.81
CA HIS A 90 -19.69 3.77 2.38
C HIS A 90 -18.74 4.78 3.03
N GLY A 91 -17.60 5.00 2.37
CA GLY A 91 -16.59 5.96 2.86
C GLY A 91 -15.72 5.44 3.99
N ASN A 92 -15.90 4.20 4.42
CA ASN A 92 -15.12 3.63 5.53
C ASN A 92 -14.17 2.57 5.04
N LEU A 93 -12.92 2.67 5.48
CA LEU A 93 -11.89 1.69 5.14
C LEU A 93 -12.21 0.36 5.84
N GLN A 94 -12.32 -0.71 5.05
CA GLN A 94 -12.58 -2.05 5.55
C GLN A 94 -11.32 -2.89 5.64
N GLY A 95 -10.37 -2.62 4.78
CA GLY A 95 -9.13 -3.37 4.73
C GLY A 95 -8.35 -3.00 3.49
N VAL A 96 -7.25 -3.69 3.26
CA VAL A 96 -6.39 -3.46 2.10
C VAL A 96 -5.95 -4.82 1.57
N ILE A 97 -5.96 -5.00 0.26
CA ILE A 97 -5.37 -6.20 -0.34
C ILE A 97 -4.15 -5.79 -1.16
N SER A 98 -3.16 -6.67 -1.21
CA SER A 98 -1.90 -6.34 -1.85
C SER A 98 -1.29 -7.54 -2.54
N ILE A 99 -0.36 -7.26 -3.44
CA ILE A 99 0.48 -8.25 -4.09
C ILE A 99 1.93 -7.86 -3.81
N SER A 100 2.69 -8.81 -3.27
CA SER A 100 4.13 -8.64 -3.04
C SER A 100 4.88 -9.57 -3.97
N ALA A 101 5.98 -9.09 -4.52
CA ALA A 101 6.79 -9.89 -5.43
C ALA A 101 8.24 -9.41 -5.42
N PRO A 102 9.17 -10.24 -5.90
CA PRO A 102 10.53 -9.78 -6.10
C PRO A 102 10.53 -8.56 -7.03
N SER A 103 11.34 -7.57 -6.69
CA SER A 103 11.33 -6.28 -7.39
C SER A 103 11.49 -6.39 -8.91
N PRO A 104 12.32 -7.30 -9.47
CA PRO A 104 12.41 -7.42 -10.91
C PRO A 104 11.09 -7.76 -11.61
N ARG A 105 10.13 -8.32 -10.87
CA ARG A 105 8.81 -8.64 -11.43
C ARG A 105 7.82 -7.51 -11.32
N MET A 106 8.22 -6.41 -10.67
CA MET A 106 7.32 -5.28 -10.39
C MET A 106 7.64 -4.08 -11.27
N GLU A 107 7.89 -4.32 -12.55
CA GLU A 107 8.03 -3.23 -13.50
C GLU A 107 6.67 -2.57 -13.75
N ASP A 108 6.69 -1.36 -14.27
CA ASP A 108 5.49 -0.53 -14.37
C ASP A 108 4.32 -1.22 -15.06
N ALA A 109 4.59 -1.89 -16.19
CA ALA A 109 3.52 -2.57 -16.93
C ALA A 109 2.91 -3.71 -16.11
N ARG A 110 3.74 -4.46 -15.41
CA ARG A 110 3.27 -5.56 -14.57
C ARG A 110 2.47 -5.03 -13.39
N VAL A 111 2.90 -3.91 -12.81
CA VAL A 111 2.19 -3.30 -11.70
C VAL A 111 0.77 -2.93 -12.12
N MET A 112 0.60 -2.37 -13.30
CA MET A 112 -0.75 -2.00 -13.76
C MET A 112 -1.64 -3.23 -13.97
N GLN A 113 -1.07 -4.35 -14.40
CA GLN A 113 -1.80 -5.62 -14.47
C GLN A 113 -2.25 -6.07 -13.09
N PHE A 114 -1.35 -6.00 -12.10
CA PHE A 114 -1.68 -6.37 -10.73
C PHE A 114 -2.74 -5.44 -10.13
N VAL A 115 -2.62 -4.14 -10.40
CA VAL A 115 -3.62 -3.18 -9.93
C VAL A 115 -5.00 -3.53 -10.46
N GLU A 116 -5.09 -3.89 -11.75
CA GLU A 116 -6.38 -4.24 -12.34
C GLU A 116 -6.96 -5.50 -11.70
N ILE A 117 -6.12 -6.50 -11.46
CA ILE A 117 -6.56 -7.73 -10.78
C ILE A 117 -7.07 -7.40 -9.38
N LEU A 118 -6.32 -6.60 -8.63
CA LEU A 118 -6.73 -6.22 -7.28
C LEU A 118 -8.03 -5.44 -7.30
N ARG A 119 -8.20 -4.52 -8.24
CA ARG A 119 -9.42 -3.73 -8.35
C ARG A 119 -10.65 -4.59 -8.63
N GLN A 120 -10.50 -5.62 -9.45
CA GLN A 120 -11.62 -6.53 -9.72
C GLN A 120 -12.06 -7.23 -8.43
N HIS A 121 -11.11 -7.70 -7.64
CA HIS A 121 -11.44 -8.35 -6.38
C HIS A 121 -11.99 -7.37 -5.36
N VAL A 122 -11.45 -6.16 -5.31
CA VAL A 122 -11.94 -5.13 -4.39
C VAL A 122 -13.40 -4.78 -4.71
N ARG A 123 -13.73 -4.62 -5.99
CA ARG A 123 -15.11 -4.32 -6.38
C ARG A 123 -16.07 -5.43 -5.92
N GLN A 124 -15.66 -6.69 -6.05
CA GLN A 124 -16.47 -7.80 -5.60
C GLN A 124 -16.65 -7.79 -4.08
N ILE A 125 -15.56 -7.58 -3.35
CA ILE A 125 -15.60 -7.54 -1.90
C ILE A 125 -16.46 -6.37 -1.42
N GLU A 126 -16.31 -5.20 -2.02
CA GLU A 126 -17.10 -4.04 -1.65
C GLU A 126 -18.58 -4.27 -1.91
N SER A 127 -18.91 -4.92 -3.02
CA SER A 127 -20.27 -5.27 -3.33
C SER A 127 -20.85 -6.23 -2.28
N ASP A 128 -20.08 -7.25 -1.92
CA ASP A 128 -20.53 -8.23 -0.93
C ASP A 128 -20.72 -7.60 0.45
N LEU A 129 -19.83 -6.69 0.84
CA LEU A 129 -19.90 -6.05 2.14
C LEU A 129 -21.01 -4.99 2.22
N SER A 130 -21.48 -4.49 1.09
CA SER A 130 -22.49 -3.42 1.09
C SER A 130 -23.91 -3.97 1.06
N LYS A 131 -24.08 -5.27 1.02
CA LYS A 131 -25.41 -5.90 1.01
C LYS A 131 -26.08 -5.86 2.36
#